data_fcf1f6feac91ecdbd6632176396c63ff
#
_entry.id   fcf1f6feac91ecdbd6632176396c63ff
#
_cell.length_a   1.000
_cell.length_b   1.000
_cell.length_c   1.000
_cell.angle_alpha   90.00
_cell.angle_beta   90.00
_cell.angle_gamma   90.00
#
_symmetry.space_group_name_H-M   'P 1'
#
loop_
_entity.id
_entity.type
_entity.pdbx_description
1 polymer ?
#
loop_
_entity_poly.entity_id
_entity_poly.type
_entity_poly.pdbx_seq_one_letter_code
_entity_poly.pdbx_strand_id
1 'polypeptide(L)'
;MVGALRRGSIWVAAVIAGYALLARPRLLRWGATDAEVKAAFPGAEIVPGGRRSATMATTIDAPPSAVWPWLVQMGTDRGGWYSWDRLDNFGRSSTDRLHAEWQHVALGDRLAAKPDGSEWWEVAALEPGRFLCLRMSLDLAGRPFDPRGPRPRRYTDSTWGFLLEPLPGGRTRLVVSGYWALEPGWLRPVLSVVMLEPSHWVMQTRQFANLKCRVERIGAGAVAGT
;
A
#
# COMPACT_ATOMS: atom_id res chain seq x y z
N MET A 1 1.76 37.50 28.68
CA MET A 1 1.00 36.40 28.09
C MET A 1 1.01 36.37 26.55
N VAL A 2 0.81 37.49 25.87
CA VAL A 2 0.75 37.56 24.38
C VAL A 2 2.06 37.15 23.69
N GLY A 3 3.22 37.41 24.27
CA GLY A 3 4.52 37.03 23.67
C GLY A 3 4.84 35.52 23.70
N ALA A 4 4.34 34.81 24.71
CA ALA A 4 4.52 33.34 24.81
C ALA A 4 3.64 32.61 23.83
N LEU A 5 2.40 33.05 23.61
CA LEU A 5 1.48 32.49 22.59
C LEU A 5 2.02 32.66 21.16
N ARG A 6 2.59 33.85 20.84
CA ARG A 6 3.21 34.10 19.54
C ARG A 6 4.43 33.22 19.28
N ARG A 7 5.27 33.00 20.28
CA ARG A 7 6.44 32.10 20.15
C ARG A 7 6.00 30.64 19.94
N GLY A 8 5.00 30.16 20.67
CA GLY A 8 4.43 28.82 20.47
C GLY A 8 3.90 28.61 19.04
N SER A 9 3.17 29.59 18.51
CA SER A 9 2.63 29.52 17.14
C SER A 9 3.73 29.50 16.08
N ILE A 10 4.84 30.21 16.28
CA ILE A 10 5.98 30.19 15.34
C ILE A 10 6.66 28.82 15.33
N TRP A 11 6.87 28.20 16.49
CA TRP A 11 7.46 26.86 16.56
C TRP A 11 6.58 25.79 15.94
N VAL A 12 5.28 25.82 16.16
CA VAL A 12 4.31 24.90 15.53
C VAL A 12 4.34 25.07 14.00
N ALA A 13 4.31 26.31 13.52
CA ALA A 13 4.40 26.58 12.07
C ALA A 13 5.73 26.10 11.48
N ALA A 14 6.85 26.28 12.18
CA ALA A 14 8.16 25.81 11.74
C ALA A 14 8.24 24.27 11.69
N VAL A 15 7.66 23.58 12.67
CA VAL A 15 7.59 22.10 12.67
C VAL A 15 6.74 21.59 11.52
N ILE A 16 5.57 22.18 11.29
CA ILE A 16 4.69 21.81 10.17
C ILE A 16 5.39 22.07 8.83
N ALA A 17 6.04 23.22 8.66
CA ALA A 17 6.79 23.54 7.46
C ALA A 17 7.98 22.57 7.25
N GLY A 18 8.72 22.28 8.32
CA GLY A 18 9.82 21.29 8.29
C GLY A 18 9.33 19.91 7.89
N TYR A 19 8.23 19.46 8.45
CA TYR A 19 7.61 18.20 8.03
C TYR A 19 7.20 18.24 6.55
N ALA A 20 6.44 19.26 6.14
CA ALA A 20 5.90 19.36 4.79
C ALA A 20 7.00 19.48 3.71
N LEU A 21 8.07 20.19 3.99
CA LEU A 21 9.14 20.46 3.01
C LEU A 21 10.26 19.43 3.03
N LEU A 22 10.58 18.84 4.19
CA LEU A 22 11.75 17.98 4.34
C LEU A 22 11.40 16.52 4.54
N ALA A 23 10.47 16.20 5.45
CA ALA A 23 10.15 14.80 5.76
C ALA A 23 9.15 14.21 4.76
N ARG A 24 8.03 14.88 4.56
CA ARG A 24 6.91 14.39 3.72
C ARG A 24 7.34 13.97 2.31
N PRO A 25 8.14 14.76 1.54
CA PRO A 25 8.57 14.32 0.21
C PRO A 25 9.40 13.03 0.24
N ARG A 26 10.19 12.80 1.30
CA ARG A 26 10.97 11.58 1.47
C ARG A 26 10.10 10.38 1.83
N LEU A 27 9.11 10.58 2.70
CA LEU A 27 8.17 9.53 3.08
C LEU A 27 7.35 9.06 1.88
N LEU A 28 6.83 10.01 1.07
CA LEU A 28 5.97 9.71 -0.08
C LEU A 28 6.70 9.03 -1.24
N ARG A 29 8.03 9.04 -1.25
CA ARG A 29 8.84 8.44 -2.31
C ARG A 29 9.93 7.50 -1.77
N TRP A 30 9.68 6.91 -0.62
CA TRP A 30 10.67 6.06 0.04
C TRP A 30 11.15 4.93 -0.88
N GLY A 31 12.46 4.88 -1.11
CA GLY A 31 13.09 3.89 -1.96
C GLY A 31 12.80 4.03 -3.46
N ALA A 32 11.91 4.91 -3.89
CA ALA A 32 11.60 5.13 -5.30
C ALA A 32 12.57 6.11 -5.96
N THR A 33 12.88 5.88 -7.23
CA THR A 33 13.64 6.78 -8.08
C THR A 33 12.79 7.93 -8.60
N ASP A 34 13.43 9.00 -9.09
CA ASP A 34 12.72 10.12 -9.74
C ASP A 34 11.92 9.67 -10.96
N ALA A 35 12.45 8.71 -11.71
CA ALA A 35 11.80 8.14 -12.87
C ALA A 35 10.50 7.41 -12.49
N GLU A 36 10.53 6.57 -11.45
CA GLU A 36 9.36 5.83 -10.96
C GLU A 36 8.26 6.76 -10.40
N VAL A 37 8.66 7.84 -9.74
CA VAL A 37 7.72 8.85 -9.22
C VAL A 37 7.03 9.60 -10.37
N LYS A 38 7.75 9.91 -11.44
CA LYS A 38 7.24 10.67 -12.59
C LYS A 38 6.51 9.80 -13.61
N ALA A 39 6.89 8.54 -13.74
CA ALA A 39 6.26 7.61 -14.69
C ALA A 39 4.77 7.44 -14.38
N ALA A 40 3.96 7.20 -15.41
CA ALA A 40 2.57 6.79 -15.21
C ALA A 40 2.54 5.46 -14.43
N PHE A 41 1.65 5.38 -13.44
CA PHE A 41 1.42 4.14 -12.70
C PHE A 41 0.09 3.54 -13.16
N PRO A 42 0.00 2.21 -13.38
CA PRO A 42 -1.23 1.58 -13.87
C PRO A 42 -2.42 1.77 -12.91
N GLY A 43 -3.65 1.78 -13.43
CA GLY A 43 -4.88 1.82 -12.64
C GLY A 43 -5.40 3.22 -12.31
N ALA A 44 -4.95 4.27 -13.00
CA ALA A 44 -5.47 5.64 -12.81
C ALA A 44 -6.98 5.75 -13.11
N GLU A 45 -7.46 4.98 -14.04
CA GLU A 45 -8.86 4.90 -14.47
C GLU A 45 -9.78 4.22 -13.45
N ILE A 46 -9.21 3.41 -12.53
CA ILE A 46 -9.99 2.65 -11.53
C ILE A 46 -10.65 3.60 -10.51
N VAL A 47 -9.99 4.72 -10.19
CA VAL A 47 -10.53 5.73 -9.27
C VAL A 47 -10.71 7.06 -10.00
N PRO A 48 -11.88 7.30 -10.64
CA PRO A 48 -12.14 8.55 -11.36
C PRO A 48 -11.96 9.78 -10.47
N GLY A 49 -11.15 10.73 -10.92
CA GLY A 49 -10.79 11.94 -10.14
C GLY A 49 -9.83 11.68 -9.00
N GLY A 50 -9.31 10.47 -8.87
CA GLY A 50 -8.29 10.10 -7.88
C GLY A 50 -6.97 10.81 -8.14
N ARG A 51 -6.27 11.18 -7.05
CA ARG A 51 -4.89 11.66 -7.12
C ARG A 51 -3.95 10.53 -6.78
N ARG A 52 -2.82 10.47 -7.48
CA ARG A 52 -1.76 9.51 -7.16
C ARG A 52 -1.32 9.68 -5.71
N SER A 53 -1.23 8.58 -5.00
CA SER A 53 -0.72 8.47 -3.63
C SER A 53 0.82 8.43 -3.61
N ALA A 54 1.40 8.05 -2.48
CA ALA A 54 2.84 7.79 -2.38
C ALA A 54 3.29 6.78 -3.45
N THR A 55 4.50 6.96 -3.97
CA THR A 55 5.18 5.97 -4.80
C THR A 55 6.39 5.48 -4.05
N MET A 56 6.33 4.26 -3.56
CA MET A 56 7.38 3.64 -2.76
C MET A 56 7.92 2.42 -3.49
N ALA A 57 9.20 2.09 -3.28
CA ALA A 57 9.78 0.96 -3.98
C ALA A 57 10.90 0.28 -3.20
N THR A 58 11.10 -1.02 -3.50
CA THR A 58 12.22 -1.81 -2.98
C THR A 58 12.73 -2.77 -4.06
N THR A 59 13.96 -3.21 -3.92
CA THR A 59 14.53 -4.28 -4.75
C THR A 59 14.60 -5.55 -3.93
N ILE A 60 14.14 -6.66 -4.50
CA ILE A 60 14.14 -8.00 -3.91
C ILE A 60 15.08 -8.87 -4.74
N ASP A 61 15.99 -9.59 -4.08
CA ASP A 61 17.00 -10.44 -4.72
C ASP A 61 16.41 -11.81 -5.10
N ALA A 62 15.33 -11.78 -5.89
CA ALA A 62 14.62 -12.93 -6.43
C ALA A 62 13.81 -12.53 -7.67
N PRO A 63 13.51 -13.44 -8.60
CA PRO A 63 12.71 -13.14 -9.79
C PRO A 63 11.24 -12.84 -9.46
N PRO A 64 10.49 -12.13 -10.34
CA PRO A 64 9.06 -11.85 -10.13
C PRO A 64 8.22 -13.09 -9.84
N SER A 65 8.54 -14.23 -10.40
CA SER A 65 7.86 -15.51 -10.15
C SER A 65 7.98 -16.00 -8.71
N ALA A 66 9.03 -15.60 -7.98
CA ALA A 66 9.18 -15.91 -6.56
C ALA A 66 8.49 -14.86 -5.65
N VAL A 67 8.32 -13.62 -6.13
CA VAL A 67 7.66 -12.55 -5.38
C VAL A 67 6.13 -12.63 -5.50
N TRP A 68 5.63 -12.89 -6.70
CA TRP A 68 4.21 -12.91 -7.02
C TRP A 68 3.33 -13.77 -6.10
N PRO A 69 3.72 -15.00 -5.76
CA PRO A 69 2.94 -15.87 -4.88
C PRO A 69 2.65 -15.24 -3.50
N TRP A 70 3.55 -14.40 -3.00
CA TRP A 70 3.36 -13.70 -1.73
C TRP A 70 2.35 -12.56 -1.83
N LEU A 71 2.27 -11.89 -2.98
CA LEU A 71 1.31 -10.80 -3.20
C LEU A 71 -0.11 -11.33 -3.32
N VAL A 72 -0.33 -12.44 -4.03
CA VAL A 72 -1.67 -12.98 -4.26
C VAL A 72 -2.28 -13.65 -3.04
N GLN A 73 -1.47 -14.06 -2.07
CA GLN A 73 -1.97 -14.62 -0.82
C GLN A 73 -2.18 -13.59 0.31
N MET A 74 -2.07 -12.28 0.03
CA MET A 74 -2.36 -11.24 1.03
C MET A 74 -3.83 -11.25 1.46
N GLY A 75 -4.09 -10.83 2.70
CA GLY A 75 -5.42 -10.74 3.30
C GLY A 75 -5.44 -11.26 4.73
N THR A 76 -6.31 -10.69 5.58
CA THR A 76 -6.46 -11.14 6.99
C THR A 76 -7.05 -12.54 7.12
N ASP A 77 -7.76 -13.00 6.08
CA ASP A 77 -8.32 -14.35 5.93
C ASP A 77 -7.34 -15.34 5.27
N ARG A 78 -6.16 -14.87 4.89
CA ARG A 78 -5.12 -15.61 4.16
C ARG A 78 -3.75 -15.43 4.82
N GLY A 79 -2.74 -15.07 4.03
CA GLY A 79 -1.35 -14.93 4.47
C GLY A 79 -1.03 -13.73 5.34
N GLY A 80 -1.99 -12.84 5.61
CA GLY A 80 -1.77 -11.56 6.27
C GLY A 80 -1.25 -10.49 5.31
N TRP A 81 -0.92 -9.31 5.85
CA TRP A 81 -0.47 -8.15 5.05
C TRP A 81 1.05 -7.96 5.06
N TYR A 82 1.77 -8.81 5.79
CA TYR A 82 3.24 -8.76 5.96
C TYR A 82 3.79 -7.44 6.51
N SER A 83 2.97 -6.67 7.22
CA SER A 83 3.33 -5.41 7.84
C SER A 83 3.45 -5.55 9.36
N TRP A 84 2.74 -4.74 10.13
CA TRP A 84 2.69 -4.83 11.57
C TRP A 84 1.45 -5.64 12.00
N ASP A 85 1.61 -6.92 12.26
CA ASP A 85 0.52 -7.85 12.53
C ASP A 85 -0.48 -7.36 13.61
N ARG A 86 -0.01 -6.56 14.58
CA ARG A 86 -0.89 -5.96 15.60
C ARG A 86 -1.76 -4.84 15.07
N LEU A 87 -1.36 -4.17 13.98
CA LEU A 87 -2.05 -3.00 13.41
C LEU A 87 -2.98 -3.38 12.26
N ASP A 88 -2.50 -4.21 11.34
CA ASP A 88 -3.19 -4.51 10.09
C ASP A 88 -3.68 -5.96 9.97
N ASN A 89 -3.21 -6.84 10.86
CA ASN A 89 -3.62 -8.25 10.87
C ASN A 89 -4.26 -8.68 12.20
N PHE A 90 -4.70 -7.71 13.01
CA PHE A 90 -5.43 -7.92 14.26
C PHE A 90 -4.71 -8.85 15.25
N GLY A 91 -3.38 -8.78 15.26
CA GLY A 91 -2.53 -9.59 16.12
C GLY A 91 -2.28 -11.01 15.62
N ARG A 92 -2.85 -11.41 14.48
CA ARG A 92 -2.53 -12.69 13.82
C ARG A 92 -1.21 -12.55 13.10
N SER A 93 -0.32 -13.54 13.27
CA SER A 93 0.97 -13.53 12.55
C SER A 93 0.75 -13.74 11.06
N SER A 94 1.37 -12.90 10.24
CA SER A 94 1.45 -13.14 8.81
C SER A 94 2.23 -14.42 8.52
N THR A 95 1.77 -15.23 7.57
CA THR A 95 2.39 -16.52 7.23
C THR A 95 3.85 -16.36 6.78
N ASP A 96 4.65 -17.37 7.05
CA ASP A 96 6.05 -17.47 6.63
C ASP A 96 6.28 -18.48 5.49
N ARG A 97 5.19 -19.04 4.93
CA ARG A 97 5.20 -20.02 3.84
C ARG A 97 4.14 -19.71 2.78
N LEU A 98 4.33 -20.28 1.60
CA LEU A 98 3.34 -20.23 0.53
C LEU A 98 2.29 -21.32 0.73
N HIS A 99 1.04 -20.97 0.46
CA HIS A 99 -0.11 -21.86 0.56
C HIS A 99 -0.75 -22.03 -0.81
N ALA A 100 -0.86 -23.25 -1.29
CA ALA A 100 -1.38 -23.55 -2.63
C ALA A 100 -2.83 -23.08 -2.82
N GLU A 101 -3.64 -23.16 -1.77
CA GLU A 101 -5.04 -22.76 -1.75
C GLU A 101 -5.25 -21.24 -1.91
N TRP A 102 -4.22 -20.44 -1.69
CA TRP A 102 -4.30 -18.97 -1.81
C TRP A 102 -3.62 -18.42 -3.05
N GLN A 103 -3.15 -19.28 -3.96
CA GLN A 103 -2.42 -18.85 -5.15
C GLN A 103 -3.32 -18.43 -6.32
N HIS A 104 -4.61 -18.67 -6.20
CA HIS A 104 -5.58 -18.29 -7.23
C HIS A 104 -6.33 -17.03 -6.81
N VAL A 105 -6.15 -15.96 -7.58
CA VAL A 105 -6.92 -14.72 -7.47
C VAL A 105 -7.42 -14.33 -8.86
N ALA A 106 -8.62 -13.78 -8.91
CA ALA A 106 -9.26 -13.28 -10.11
C ALA A 106 -9.76 -11.84 -9.93
N LEU A 107 -10.05 -11.16 -11.04
CA LEU A 107 -10.69 -9.85 -11.00
C LEU A 107 -12.02 -9.93 -10.25
N GLY A 108 -12.22 -9.02 -9.31
CA GLY A 108 -13.42 -8.97 -8.47
C GLY A 108 -13.33 -9.78 -7.18
N ASP A 109 -12.30 -10.60 -7.00
CA ASP A 109 -12.08 -11.31 -5.73
C ASP A 109 -11.90 -10.32 -4.57
N ARG A 110 -12.37 -10.73 -3.39
CA ARG A 110 -12.28 -9.94 -2.17
C ARG A 110 -11.24 -10.54 -1.23
N LEU A 111 -10.27 -9.74 -0.88
CA LEU A 111 -9.26 -10.05 0.13
C LEU A 111 -9.67 -9.35 1.43
N ALA A 112 -9.97 -10.09 2.47
CA ALA A 112 -10.47 -9.51 3.71
C ALA A 112 -9.46 -8.53 4.32
N ALA A 113 -9.90 -7.30 4.58
CA ALA A 113 -9.13 -6.30 5.31
C ALA A 113 -9.35 -6.43 6.82
N LYS A 114 -10.51 -7.00 7.23
CA LYS A 114 -10.83 -7.35 8.62
C LYS A 114 -11.15 -8.84 8.77
N PRO A 115 -10.83 -9.45 9.91
CA PRO A 115 -11.06 -10.87 10.13
C PRO A 115 -12.52 -11.32 10.06
N ASP A 116 -13.46 -10.39 10.30
CA ASP A 116 -14.91 -10.62 10.21
C ASP A 116 -15.45 -10.47 8.76
N GLY A 117 -14.58 -10.12 7.81
CA GLY A 117 -14.95 -9.91 6.41
C GLY A 117 -15.79 -8.64 6.16
N SER A 118 -16.00 -7.78 7.16
CA SER A 118 -16.81 -6.56 7.01
C SER A 118 -16.18 -5.49 6.12
N GLU A 119 -14.86 -5.52 5.96
CA GLU A 119 -14.10 -4.68 5.03
C GLU A 119 -13.16 -5.56 4.21
N TRP A 120 -12.99 -5.21 2.94
CA TRP A 120 -12.16 -5.97 2.00
C TRP A 120 -11.51 -5.06 0.98
N TRP A 121 -10.44 -5.57 0.40
CA TRP A 121 -9.86 -5.08 -0.84
C TRP A 121 -10.37 -5.92 -2.00
N GLU A 122 -10.94 -5.30 -3.04
CA GLU A 122 -11.32 -5.97 -4.29
C GLU A 122 -10.11 -5.99 -5.23
N VAL A 123 -9.86 -7.11 -5.90
CA VAL A 123 -8.90 -7.22 -6.99
C VAL A 123 -9.44 -6.45 -8.19
N ALA A 124 -8.98 -5.22 -8.39
CA ALA A 124 -9.51 -4.30 -9.39
C ALA A 124 -8.75 -4.34 -10.73
N ALA A 125 -7.48 -4.75 -10.71
CA ALA A 125 -6.71 -5.06 -11.93
C ALA A 125 -5.70 -6.16 -11.61
N LEU A 126 -5.43 -7.01 -12.60
CA LEU A 126 -4.60 -8.19 -12.44
C LEU A 126 -3.85 -8.51 -13.76
N GLU A 127 -2.52 -8.46 -13.71
CA GLU A 127 -1.62 -9.01 -14.70
C GLU A 127 -0.73 -10.03 -13.99
N PRO A 128 -1.00 -11.35 -14.12
CA PRO A 128 -0.27 -12.37 -13.37
C PRO A 128 1.25 -12.25 -13.51
N GLY A 129 1.95 -12.32 -12.39
CA GLY A 129 3.41 -12.18 -12.33
C GLY A 129 3.94 -10.75 -12.47
N ARG A 130 3.11 -9.77 -12.77
CA ARG A 130 3.54 -8.39 -13.05
C ARG A 130 2.81 -7.33 -12.24
N PHE A 131 1.48 -7.33 -12.21
CA PHE A 131 0.71 -6.26 -11.57
C PHE A 131 -0.52 -6.78 -10.83
N LEU A 132 -0.64 -6.38 -9.57
CA LEU A 132 -1.83 -6.59 -8.73
C LEU A 132 -2.30 -5.24 -8.24
N CYS A 133 -3.56 -4.90 -8.50
CA CYS A 133 -4.19 -3.69 -8.00
C CYS A 133 -5.41 -4.03 -7.14
N LEU A 134 -5.36 -3.61 -5.91
CA LEU A 134 -6.42 -3.77 -4.94
C LEU A 134 -7.19 -2.45 -4.81
N ARG A 135 -8.53 -2.49 -4.72
CA ARG A 135 -9.39 -1.32 -4.52
C ARG A 135 -10.21 -1.46 -3.24
N MET A 136 -10.29 -0.39 -2.50
CA MET A 136 -11.19 -0.27 -1.35
C MET A 136 -12.01 1.01 -1.45
N SER A 137 -13.35 0.87 -1.33
CA SER A 137 -14.31 1.96 -1.41
C SER A 137 -15.18 1.94 -0.17
N LEU A 138 -15.05 2.98 0.68
CA LEU A 138 -15.72 3.08 1.97
C LEU A 138 -16.46 4.43 2.08
N ASP A 139 -17.64 4.44 2.70
CA ASP A 139 -18.20 5.69 3.20
C ASP A 139 -17.38 6.18 4.42
N LEU A 140 -17.59 7.43 4.83
CA LEU A 140 -16.84 7.96 5.99
C LEU A 140 -17.25 7.34 7.34
N ALA A 141 -18.24 6.44 7.36
CA ALA A 141 -18.56 5.60 8.51
C ALA A 141 -17.85 4.22 8.44
N GLY A 142 -16.97 4.00 7.43
CA GLY A 142 -16.23 2.77 7.25
C GLY A 142 -17.03 1.63 6.60
N ARG A 143 -18.20 1.92 6.01
CA ARG A 143 -19.02 0.90 5.36
C ARG A 143 -18.65 0.78 3.89
N PRO A 144 -18.35 -0.43 3.39
CA PRO A 144 -18.06 -0.66 1.99
C PRO A 144 -19.26 -0.29 1.09
N PHE A 145 -18.97 0.25 -0.08
CA PHE A 145 -19.98 0.49 -1.13
C PHE A 145 -19.45 0.01 -2.49
N ASP A 146 -20.37 -0.31 -3.41
CA ASP A 146 -20.01 -0.65 -4.79
C ASP A 146 -19.67 0.64 -5.57
N PRO A 147 -18.40 0.82 -5.97
CA PRO A 147 -17.97 2.02 -6.69
C PRO A 147 -18.50 2.11 -8.13
N ARG A 148 -19.14 1.04 -8.65
CA ARG A 148 -19.81 1.02 -9.97
C ARG A 148 -21.22 1.59 -9.90
N GLY A 149 -21.80 1.62 -8.68
CA GLY A 149 -23.12 2.19 -8.41
C GLY A 149 -23.09 3.66 -7.98
N PRO A 150 -24.22 4.18 -7.48
CA PRO A 150 -24.32 5.52 -6.93
C PRO A 150 -23.37 5.70 -5.73
N ARG A 151 -22.52 6.72 -5.80
CA ARG A 151 -21.55 6.99 -4.72
C ARG A 151 -22.21 7.72 -3.54
N PRO A 152 -21.85 7.39 -2.30
CA PRO A 152 -22.23 8.17 -1.13
C PRO A 152 -21.76 9.62 -1.26
N ARG A 153 -22.42 10.56 -0.57
CA ARG A 153 -22.00 11.97 -0.55
C ARG A 153 -20.63 12.17 0.14
N ARG A 154 -20.26 11.24 1.01
CA ARG A 154 -19.01 11.27 1.80
C ARG A 154 -18.37 9.90 1.71
N TYR A 155 -17.23 9.83 1.06
CA TYR A 155 -16.56 8.54 0.82
C TYR A 155 -15.06 8.69 0.65
N THR A 156 -14.36 7.58 0.77
CA THR A 156 -13.01 7.36 0.28
C THR A 156 -13.03 6.21 -0.72
N ASP A 157 -12.30 6.38 -1.80
CA ASP A 157 -12.14 5.38 -2.86
C ASP A 157 -10.67 5.33 -3.22
N SER A 158 -10.02 4.21 -3.02
CA SER A 158 -8.57 4.10 -3.11
C SER A 158 -8.13 2.81 -3.77
N THR A 159 -6.99 2.89 -4.46
CA THR A 159 -6.28 1.71 -4.95
C THR A 159 -4.93 1.55 -4.27
N TRP A 160 -4.48 0.31 -4.20
CA TRP A 160 -3.17 -0.11 -3.72
C TRP A 160 -2.58 -1.08 -4.73
N GLY A 161 -1.67 -0.58 -5.55
CA GLY A 161 -1.09 -1.31 -6.67
C GLY A 161 0.33 -1.77 -6.38
N PHE A 162 0.64 -3.00 -6.79
CA PHE A 162 1.94 -3.65 -6.69
C PHE A 162 2.43 -3.97 -8.09
N LEU A 163 3.45 -3.28 -8.56
CA LEU A 163 4.06 -3.48 -9.87
C LEU A 163 5.42 -4.18 -9.70
N LEU A 164 5.58 -5.32 -10.35
CA LEU A 164 6.81 -6.09 -10.39
C LEU A 164 7.50 -5.84 -11.73
N GLU A 165 8.73 -5.35 -11.67
CA GLU A 165 9.58 -5.16 -12.85
C GLU A 165 10.83 -6.04 -12.71
N PRO A 166 11.11 -6.90 -13.69
CA PRO A 166 12.31 -7.73 -13.67
C PRO A 166 13.57 -6.87 -13.82
N LEU A 167 14.57 -7.15 -13.01
CA LEU A 167 15.88 -6.53 -13.07
C LEU A 167 16.95 -7.55 -13.50
N PRO A 168 18.08 -7.09 -14.08
CA PRO A 168 19.22 -7.95 -14.36
C PRO A 168 19.68 -8.73 -13.12
N GLY A 169 20.16 -9.96 -13.33
CA GLY A 169 20.62 -10.84 -12.25
C GLY A 169 19.50 -11.54 -11.48
N GLY A 170 18.32 -11.73 -12.11
CA GLY A 170 17.22 -12.47 -11.48
C GLY A 170 16.59 -11.76 -10.29
N ARG A 171 16.62 -10.44 -10.27
CA ARG A 171 16.05 -9.60 -9.21
C ARG A 171 14.73 -8.98 -9.64
N THR A 172 13.97 -8.50 -8.66
CA THR A 172 12.70 -7.82 -8.89
C THR A 172 12.73 -6.43 -8.30
N ARG A 173 12.29 -5.44 -9.07
CA ARG A 173 11.88 -4.13 -8.58
C ARG A 173 10.40 -4.17 -8.25
N LEU A 174 10.05 -4.04 -6.98
CA LEU A 174 8.68 -3.91 -6.49
C LEU A 174 8.39 -2.43 -6.29
N VAL A 175 7.51 -1.87 -7.14
CA VAL A 175 7.00 -0.49 -7.01
C VAL A 175 5.57 -0.55 -6.51
N VAL A 176 5.29 0.18 -5.44
CA VAL A 176 3.96 0.28 -4.83
C VAL A 176 3.47 1.71 -4.92
N SER A 177 2.28 1.88 -5.47
CA SER A 177 1.58 3.17 -5.58
C SER A 177 0.07 2.91 -5.74
N GLY A 178 -0.71 3.97 -5.91
CA GLY A 178 -2.13 3.86 -6.18
C GLY A 178 -2.75 5.23 -6.36
N TYR A 179 -4.07 5.25 -6.39
CA TYR A 179 -4.86 6.46 -6.57
C TYR A 179 -5.88 6.57 -5.45
N TRP A 180 -6.20 7.78 -5.06
CA TRP A 180 -7.08 8.03 -3.95
C TRP A 180 -7.98 9.24 -4.21
N ALA A 181 -9.27 9.04 -4.03
CA ALA A 181 -10.30 10.06 -4.02
C ALA A 181 -10.96 10.12 -2.63
N LEU A 182 -11.30 11.32 -2.18
CA LEU A 182 -11.99 11.57 -0.92
C LEU A 182 -13.02 12.69 -1.14
N GLU A 183 -14.24 12.44 -0.70
CA GLU A 183 -15.30 13.45 -0.62
C GLU A 183 -15.78 13.61 0.84
N PRO A 184 -15.88 14.84 1.34
CA PRO A 184 -15.60 16.11 0.65
C PRO A 184 -14.10 16.39 0.52
N GLY A 185 -13.69 16.83 -0.66
CA GLY A 185 -12.29 16.99 -1.06
C GLY A 185 -11.46 17.95 -0.19
N TRP A 186 -12.10 18.85 0.55
CA TRP A 186 -11.40 19.77 1.47
C TRP A 186 -10.78 19.08 2.69
N LEU A 187 -11.29 17.90 3.07
CA LEU A 187 -10.70 17.08 4.15
C LEU A 187 -9.39 16.41 3.73
N ARG A 188 -9.15 16.25 2.42
CA ARG A 188 -8.02 15.51 1.89
C ARG A 188 -6.66 15.97 2.42
N PRO A 189 -6.32 17.29 2.40
CA PRO A 189 -4.99 17.72 2.86
C PRO A 189 -4.71 17.35 4.32
N VAL A 190 -5.71 17.50 5.18
CA VAL A 190 -5.57 17.23 6.61
C VAL A 190 -5.43 15.74 6.87
N LEU A 191 -6.32 14.93 6.32
CA LEU A 191 -6.28 13.48 6.52
C LEU A 191 -5.03 12.85 5.89
N SER A 192 -4.60 13.33 4.72
CA SER A 192 -3.36 12.85 4.09
C SER A 192 -2.16 13.08 4.98
N VAL A 193 -1.93 14.33 5.37
CA VAL A 193 -0.69 14.74 6.05
C VAL A 193 -0.62 14.17 7.47
N VAL A 194 -1.74 14.17 8.20
CA VAL A 194 -1.74 13.83 9.63
C VAL A 194 -1.81 12.33 9.86
N MET A 195 -2.56 11.59 9.05
CA MET A 195 -2.87 10.20 9.33
C MET A 195 -2.41 9.25 8.22
N LEU A 196 -2.86 9.46 6.98
CA LEU A 196 -2.73 8.45 5.94
C LEU A 196 -1.29 8.28 5.45
N GLU A 197 -0.58 9.36 5.18
CA GLU A 197 0.78 9.30 4.66
C GLU A 197 1.79 8.71 5.67
N PRO A 198 1.81 9.14 6.95
CA PRO A 198 2.70 8.54 7.94
C PRO A 198 2.39 7.08 8.24
N SER A 199 1.11 6.73 8.38
CA SER A 199 0.71 5.34 8.63
C SER A 199 1.03 4.43 7.44
N HIS A 200 0.74 4.90 6.23
CA HIS A 200 1.10 4.15 5.01
C HIS A 200 2.61 3.93 4.93
N TRP A 201 3.43 4.95 5.19
CA TRP A 201 4.88 4.79 5.20
C TRP A 201 5.37 3.76 6.22
N VAL A 202 4.88 3.83 7.47
CA VAL A 202 5.25 2.88 8.54
C VAL A 202 4.88 1.45 8.16
N MET A 203 3.69 1.26 7.58
CA MET A 203 3.19 -0.06 7.20
C MET A 203 3.89 -0.58 5.95
N GLN A 204 4.02 0.25 4.92
CA GLN A 204 4.60 -0.16 3.63
C GLN A 204 6.10 -0.48 3.74
N THR A 205 6.87 0.29 4.50
CA THR A 205 8.29 -0.02 4.72
C THR A 205 8.48 -1.35 5.45
N ARG A 206 7.63 -1.64 6.43
CA ARG A 206 7.63 -2.92 7.14
C ARG A 206 7.22 -4.07 6.22
N GLN A 207 6.19 -3.88 5.38
CA GLN A 207 5.77 -4.85 4.38
C GLN A 207 6.91 -5.19 3.42
N PHE A 208 7.61 -4.19 2.89
CA PHE A 208 8.77 -4.41 2.03
C PHE A 208 9.86 -5.26 2.71
N ALA A 209 10.24 -4.92 3.94
CA ALA A 209 11.24 -5.66 4.68
C ALA A 209 10.83 -7.13 4.92
N ASN A 210 9.56 -7.34 5.28
CA ASN A 210 9.04 -8.67 5.54
C ASN A 210 8.86 -9.51 4.27
N LEU A 211 8.41 -8.94 3.17
CA LEU A 211 8.33 -9.61 1.86
C LEU A 211 9.72 -9.99 1.37
N LYS A 212 10.66 -9.04 1.40
CA LYS A 212 12.05 -9.29 1.02
C LYS A 212 12.64 -10.47 1.81
N CYS A 213 12.53 -10.44 3.13
CA CYS A 213 13.05 -11.50 4.00
C CYS A 213 12.43 -12.87 3.70
N ARG A 214 11.12 -12.95 3.42
CA ARG A 214 10.43 -14.21 3.13
C ARG A 214 10.82 -14.78 1.77
N VAL A 215 10.82 -13.95 0.75
CA VAL A 215 11.16 -14.34 -0.62
C VAL A 215 12.60 -14.81 -0.72
N GLU A 216 13.54 -14.04 -0.19
CA GLU A 216 14.97 -14.34 -0.28
C GLU A 216 15.38 -15.57 0.55
N ARG A 217 14.69 -15.82 1.68
CA ARG A 217 14.92 -17.02 2.50
C ARG A 217 14.57 -18.31 1.76
N ILE A 218 13.44 -18.33 1.03
CA ILE A 218 13.04 -19.51 0.25
C ILE A 218 14.02 -19.73 -0.91
N GLY A 219 14.45 -18.67 -1.58
CA GLY A 219 15.47 -18.75 -2.64
C GLY A 219 16.78 -19.34 -2.15
N ALA A 220 17.26 -18.93 -0.98
CA ALA A 220 18.48 -19.46 -0.38
C ALA A 220 18.35 -20.94 0.03
N GLY A 221 17.18 -21.36 0.54
CA GLY A 221 16.93 -22.76 0.89
C GLY A 221 16.86 -23.71 -0.32
N ALA A 222 16.37 -23.22 -1.45
CA ALA A 222 16.32 -23.99 -2.69
C ALA A 222 17.72 -24.23 -3.29
N VAL A 223 18.64 -23.28 -3.13
CA VAL A 223 20.04 -23.41 -3.61
C VAL A 223 20.89 -24.30 -2.69
N ALA A 224 20.59 -24.34 -1.40
CA ALA A 224 21.35 -25.17 -0.44
C ALA A 224 20.95 -26.65 -0.44
N GLY A 225 19.85 -27.02 -1.13
CA GLY A 225 19.31 -28.37 -1.23
C GLY A 225 19.62 -29.09 -2.55
N THR A 226 20.39 -28.48 -3.45
CA THR A 226 20.91 -29.10 -4.70
C THR A 226 22.39 -29.43 -4.57
#